data_891d13630d0e049f131633a35aebe5be
#
_entry.id   891d13630d0e049f131633a35aebe5be
#
_cell.length_a   1.000
_cell.length_b   1.000
_cell.length_c   1.000
_cell.angle_alpha   90.00
_cell.angle_beta   90.00
_cell.angle_gamma   90.00
#
_symmetry.space_group_name_H-M   'P 1'
#
loop_
_entity.id
_entity.type
_entity.pdbx_description
1 polymer ?
#
loop_
_entity_poly.entity_id
_entity_poly.type
_entity_poly.pdbx_seq_one_letter_code
_entity_poly.pdbx_strand_id
1 'polypeptide(L)'
;MRCWQTFVLACKYLCKPVLCQDDIIRADFLLFKFCKECQVLYGNNFCTPNMHLHCHLKEVIMDYGPLHCFWCFSFERYNGVLRNITTNNRSIKLQIMRKLTTLRFLDNISLDQDLQPCFGDVFSSLRNNIHVLPMPNRKQINCLTF
;
A
#
# COMPACT_ATOMS: atom_id res chain seq x y z
N MET A 1 -8.14 -21.42 -18.21
CA MET A 1 -7.34 -20.16 -18.31
C MET A 1 -8.18 -18.88 -18.32
N ARG A 2 -9.44 -18.91 -18.76
CA ARG A 2 -10.29 -17.69 -18.85
C ARG A 2 -10.72 -17.08 -17.51
N CYS A 3 -10.96 -17.87 -16.47
CA CYS A 3 -11.42 -17.33 -15.17
C CYS A 3 -10.41 -16.38 -14.51
N TRP A 4 -9.09 -16.68 -14.60
CA TRP A 4 -8.04 -15.80 -14.09
C TRP A 4 -8.01 -14.44 -14.80
N GLN A 5 -8.26 -14.42 -16.10
CA GLN A 5 -8.36 -13.17 -16.87
C GLN A 5 -9.53 -12.31 -16.40
N THR A 6 -10.66 -12.93 -16.06
CA THR A 6 -11.84 -12.25 -15.50
C THR A 6 -11.49 -11.55 -14.16
N PHE A 7 -10.77 -12.25 -13.28
CA PHE A 7 -10.32 -11.69 -12.02
C PHE A 7 -9.32 -10.52 -12.21
N VAL A 8 -8.29 -10.71 -13.05
CA VAL A 8 -7.31 -9.66 -13.35
C VAL A 8 -7.98 -8.42 -13.94
N LEU A 9 -8.99 -8.60 -14.80
CA LEU A 9 -9.74 -7.48 -15.37
C LEU A 9 -10.54 -6.73 -14.28
N ALA A 10 -11.17 -7.43 -13.34
CA ALA A 10 -11.85 -6.82 -12.20
C ALA A 10 -10.87 -5.99 -11.36
N CYS A 11 -9.71 -6.56 -11.02
CA CYS A 11 -8.66 -5.85 -10.29
C CYS A 11 -8.19 -4.59 -11.02
N LYS A 12 -8.06 -4.65 -12.35
CA LYS A 12 -7.68 -3.50 -13.18
C LYS A 12 -8.68 -2.35 -13.08
N TYR A 13 -9.98 -2.64 -12.99
CA TYR A 13 -10.99 -1.62 -12.78
C TYR A 13 -10.88 -1.01 -11.37
N LEU A 14 -10.76 -1.85 -10.34
CA LEU A 14 -10.77 -1.41 -8.94
C LEU A 14 -9.49 -0.68 -8.48
N CYS A 15 -8.34 -0.96 -9.12
CA CYS A 15 -7.06 -0.32 -8.80
C CYS A 15 -6.81 1.00 -9.56
N LYS A 16 -7.80 1.55 -10.24
CA LYS A 16 -7.69 2.87 -10.87
C LYS A 16 -7.49 3.96 -9.82
N PRO A 17 -6.72 5.00 -10.11
CA PRO A 17 -6.55 6.14 -9.20
C PRO A 17 -7.84 6.93 -8.99
N VAL A 18 -8.70 6.95 -10.00
CA VAL A 18 -10.05 7.54 -9.92
C VAL A 18 -11.04 6.46 -10.35
N LEU A 19 -12.03 6.20 -9.49
CA LEU A 19 -13.08 5.23 -9.72
C LEU A 19 -14.38 5.95 -10.09
N CYS A 20 -14.99 5.54 -11.19
CA CYS A 20 -16.36 5.93 -11.50
C CYS A 20 -17.33 4.79 -11.13
N GLN A 21 -18.61 5.14 -11.00
CA GLN A 21 -19.67 4.19 -10.64
C GLN A 21 -19.72 2.99 -11.62
N ASP A 22 -19.52 3.24 -12.92
CA ASP A 22 -19.52 2.20 -13.93
C ASP A 22 -18.36 1.20 -13.74
N ASP A 23 -17.18 1.67 -13.31
CA ASP A 23 -16.04 0.81 -13.04
C ASP A 23 -16.33 -0.14 -11.88
N ILE A 24 -16.97 0.36 -10.82
CA ILE A 24 -17.36 -0.42 -9.64
C ILE A 24 -18.40 -1.49 -10.04
N ILE A 25 -19.42 -1.13 -10.79
CA ILE A 25 -20.46 -2.06 -11.24
C ILE A 25 -19.86 -3.15 -12.16
N ARG A 26 -18.97 -2.77 -13.08
CA ARG A 26 -18.29 -3.73 -13.96
C ARG A 26 -17.39 -4.68 -13.19
N ALA A 27 -16.63 -4.16 -12.23
CA ALA A 27 -15.76 -4.97 -11.40
C ALA A 27 -16.56 -5.96 -10.55
N ASP A 28 -17.65 -5.52 -9.93
CA ASP A 28 -18.58 -6.34 -9.18
C ASP A 28 -19.10 -7.53 -10.01
N PHE A 29 -19.62 -7.24 -11.20
CA PHE A 29 -20.06 -8.29 -12.13
C PHE A 29 -18.95 -9.29 -12.48
N LEU A 30 -17.72 -8.81 -12.74
CA LEU A 30 -16.58 -9.66 -13.07
C LEU A 30 -16.14 -10.53 -11.89
N LEU A 31 -16.19 -10.02 -10.66
CA LEU A 31 -15.86 -10.78 -9.46
C LEU A 31 -16.85 -11.91 -9.21
N PHE A 32 -18.16 -11.63 -9.31
CA PHE A 32 -19.19 -12.66 -9.23
C PHE A 32 -19.04 -13.71 -10.33
N LYS A 33 -18.78 -13.28 -11.57
CA LYS A 33 -18.53 -14.17 -12.71
C LYS A 33 -17.32 -15.06 -12.44
N PHE A 34 -16.21 -14.49 -11.94
CA PHE A 34 -15.01 -15.23 -11.56
C PHE A 34 -15.31 -16.31 -10.53
N CYS A 35 -16.04 -15.98 -9.46
CA CYS A 35 -16.40 -16.95 -8.42
C CYS A 35 -17.24 -18.09 -8.99
N LYS A 36 -18.23 -17.80 -9.83
CA LYS A 36 -19.04 -18.83 -10.51
C LYS A 36 -18.23 -19.72 -11.44
N GLU A 37 -17.34 -19.13 -12.24
CA GLU A 37 -16.46 -19.89 -13.13
C GLU A 37 -15.52 -20.81 -12.34
N CYS A 38 -14.97 -20.34 -11.21
CA CYS A 38 -14.15 -21.17 -10.31
C CYS A 38 -14.96 -22.31 -9.71
N GLN A 39 -16.18 -22.06 -9.26
CA GLN A 39 -17.07 -23.10 -8.71
C GLN A 39 -17.36 -24.21 -9.74
N VAL A 40 -17.62 -23.83 -11.00
CA VAL A 40 -17.87 -24.79 -12.07
C VAL A 40 -16.62 -25.61 -12.42
N LEU A 41 -15.44 -24.96 -12.47
CA LEU A 41 -14.19 -25.61 -12.89
C LEU A 41 -13.56 -26.48 -11.79
N TYR A 42 -13.64 -26.06 -10.53
CA TYR A 42 -12.89 -26.65 -9.41
C TYR A 42 -13.79 -27.24 -8.31
N GLY A 43 -15.11 -27.06 -8.43
CA GLY A 43 -16.09 -27.56 -7.46
C GLY A 43 -16.30 -26.61 -6.26
N ASN A 44 -17.32 -26.92 -5.45
CA ASN A 44 -17.76 -26.08 -4.34
C ASN A 44 -16.68 -25.91 -3.25
N ASN A 45 -15.83 -26.90 -3.05
CA ASN A 45 -14.78 -26.87 -2.02
C ASN A 45 -13.64 -25.92 -2.34
N PHE A 46 -13.57 -25.41 -3.57
CA PHE A 46 -12.56 -24.44 -3.98
C PHE A 46 -12.89 -23.00 -3.54
N CYS A 47 -14.15 -22.71 -3.27
CA CYS A 47 -14.59 -21.38 -2.84
C CYS A 47 -14.09 -21.09 -1.41
N THR A 48 -12.97 -20.37 -1.31
CA THR A 48 -12.40 -19.96 -0.03
C THR A 48 -13.15 -18.74 0.54
N PRO A 49 -13.09 -18.48 1.87
CA PRO A 49 -13.64 -17.27 2.47
C PRO A 49 -13.17 -15.99 1.79
N ASN A 50 -11.89 -15.94 1.37
CA ASN A 50 -11.35 -14.80 0.66
C ASN A 50 -12.03 -14.56 -0.70
N MET A 51 -12.38 -15.61 -1.43
CA MET A 51 -13.15 -15.47 -2.67
C MET A 51 -14.55 -14.93 -2.42
N HIS A 52 -15.19 -15.35 -1.32
CA HIS A 52 -16.47 -14.80 -0.93
C HIS A 52 -16.38 -13.30 -0.60
N LEU A 53 -15.33 -12.89 0.14
CA LEU A 53 -15.11 -11.49 0.49
C LEU A 53 -14.91 -10.59 -0.73
N HIS A 54 -14.36 -11.11 -1.84
CA HIS A 54 -14.26 -10.33 -3.08
C HIS A 54 -15.62 -9.89 -3.63
N CYS A 55 -16.68 -10.66 -3.37
CA CYS A 55 -18.03 -10.32 -3.84
C CYS A 55 -18.64 -9.13 -3.07
N HIS A 56 -18.05 -8.71 -1.94
CA HIS A 56 -18.50 -7.57 -1.13
C HIS A 56 -17.66 -6.31 -1.34
N LEU A 57 -16.67 -6.34 -2.24
CA LEU A 57 -15.78 -5.19 -2.47
C LEU A 57 -16.53 -3.95 -2.95
N LYS A 58 -17.62 -4.11 -3.69
CA LYS A 58 -18.48 -3.00 -4.12
C LYS A 58 -19.04 -2.24 -2.92
N GLU A 59 -19.61 -2.94 -1.95
CA GLU A 59 -20.19 -2.37 -0.75
C GLU A 59 -19.13 -1.64 0.07
N VAL A 60 -17.97 -2.29 0.26
CA VAL A 60 -16.84 -1.72 0.99
C VAL A 60 -16.30 -0.45 0.30
N ILE A 61 -16.24 -0.43 -1.05
CA ILE A 61 -15.79 0.75 -1.79
C ILE A 61 -16.81 1.89 -1.69
N MET A 62 -18.09 1.58 -1.66
CA MET A 62 -19.15 2.59 -1.47
C MET A 62 -19.08 3.21 -0.06
N ASP A 63 -18.70 2.45 0.96
CA ASP A 63 -18.63 2.91 2.35
C ASP A 63 -17.31 3.64 2.66
N TYR A 64 -16.18 3.15 2.14
CA TYR A 64 -14.84 3.60 2.53
C TYR A 64 -14.05 4.28 1.41
N GLY A 65 -14.61 4.38 0.21
CA GLY A 65 -13.95 4.95 -0.96
C GLY A 65 -13.07 3.94 -1.71
N PRO A 66 -12.21 4.42 -2.63
CA PRO A 66 -11.35 3.56 -3.46
C PRO A 66 -10.43 2.67 -2.65
N LEU A 67 -10.04 1.49 -3.19
CA LEU A 67 -9.23 0.49 -2.50
C LEU A 67 -7.96 1.06 -1.85
N HIS A 68 -7.29 2.01 -2.49
CA HIS A 68 -6.07 2.62 -1.99
C HIS A 68 -6.25 3.45 -0.72
N CYS A 69 -7.50 3.80 -0.34
CA CYS A 69 -7.79 4.50 0.91
C CYS A 69 -7.77 3.57 2.12
N PHE A 70 -8.07 2.29 1.95
CA PHE A 70 -8.17 1.33 3.06
C PHE A 70 -7.36 0.04 2.90
N TRP A 71 -6.64 -0.17 1.78
CA TRP A 71 -5.78 -1.33 1.63
C TRP A 71 -4.57 -1.28 2.59
N CYS A 72 -4.07 -2.47 2.95
CA CYS A 72 -3.00 -2.59 3.94
C CYS A 72 -1.57 -2.48 3.38
N PHE A 73 -1.39 -2.25 2.08
CA PHE A 73 -0.05 -2.23 1.45
C PHE A 73 0.90 -1.18 2.06
N SER A 74 0.37 -0.03 2.51
CA SER A 74 1.18 0.97 3.20
C SER A 74 1.74 0.44 4.51
N PHE A 75 0.92 -0.26 5.29
CA PHE A 75 1.31 -0.87 6.56
C PHE A 75 2.29 -2.03 6.35
N GLU A 76 2.07 -2.87 5.35
CA GLU A 76 2.99 -3.96 4.99
C GLU A 76 4.35 -3.42 4.57
N ARG A 77 4.39 -2.36 3.77
CA ARG A 77 5.62 -1.67 3.39
C ARG A 77 6.34 -1.10 4.61
N TYR A 78 5.61 -0.47 5.53
CA TYR A 78 6.18 0.01 6.78
C TYR A 78 6.71 -1.10 7.66
N ASN A 79 6.02 -2.21 7.77
CA ASN A 79 6.49 -3.40 8.49
C ASN A 79 7.79 -3.93 7.87
N GLY A 80 7.91 -3.91 6.55
CA GLY A 80 9.15 -4.22 5.84
C GLY A 80 10.30 -3.28 6.22
N VAL A 81 10.04 -1.98 6.29
CA VAL A 81 11.04 -0.98 6.75
C VAL A 81 11.46 -1.25 8.20
N LEU A 82 10.50 -1.47 9.09
CA LEU A 82 10.77 -1.75 10.50
C LEU A 82 11.60 -3.03 10.69
N ARG A 83 11.30 -4.07 9.91
CA ARG A 83 12.02 -5.35 9.94
C ARG A 83 13.48 -5.20 9.52
N ASN A 84 13.78 -4.29 8.61
CA ASN A 84 15.15 -4.04 8.12
C ASN A 84 15.99 -3.17 9.08
N ILE A 85 15.38 -2.62 10.15
CA ILE A 85 16.11 -1.89 11.18
C ILE A 85 16.87 -2.90 12.04
N THR A 86 18.20 -2.90 11.92
CA THR A 86 19.06 -3.71 12.78
C THR A 86 18.93 -3.28 14.23
N THR A 87 18.66 -4.24 15.09
CA THR A 87 18.56 -4.05 16.55
C THR A 87 19.45 -5.08 17.25
N ASN A 88 19.88 -4.78 18.46
CA ASN A 88 20.69 -5.70 19.28
C ASN A 88 19.84 -6.66 20.14
N ASN A 89 18.56 -6.84 19.79
CA ASN A 89 17.57 -7.65 20.53
C ASN A 89 17.28 -7.21 21.98
N ARG A 90 17.83 -6.06 22.43
CA ARG A 90 17.52 -5.45 23.72
C ARG A 90 16.75 -4.15 23.47
N SER A 91 15.64 -3.94 24.17
CA SER A 91 14.85 -2.69 24.04
C SER A 91 14.51 -2.31 22.59
N ILE A 92 14.09 -3.29 21.78
CA ILE A 92 13.85 -3.16 20.34
C ILE A 92 12.99 -1.95 20.00
N LYS A 93 11.89 -1.75 20.74
CA LYS A 93 10.97 -0.61 20.55
C LYS A 93 11.70 0.73 20.65
N LEU A 94 12.56 0.90 21.66
CA LEU A 94 13.30 2.14 21.89
C LEU A 94 14.33 2.39 20.77
N GLN A 95 15.01 1.36 20.30
CA GLN A 95 15.98 1.46 19.21
C GLN A 95 15.30 1.85 17.90
N ILE A 96 14.17 1.22 17.58
CA ILE A 96 13.36 1.55 16.41
C ILE A 96 12.87 3.01 16.51
N MET A 97 12.32 3.41 17.66
CA MET A 97 11.86 4.79 17.87
C MET A 97 12.98 5.82 17.70
N ARG A 98 14.14 5.60 18.31
CA ARG A 98 15.30 6.48 18.15
C ARG A 98 15.70 6.59 16.69
N LYS A 99 15.81 5.47 15.98
CA LYS A 99 16.20 5.45 14.57
C LYS A 99 15.19 6.19 13.69
N LEU A 100 13.90 5.95 13.87
CA LEU A 100 12.84 6.66 13.14
C LEU A 100 12.81 8.17 13.46
N THR A 101 13.05 8.56 14.72
CA THR A 101 13.11 9.97 15.10
C THR A 101 14.32 10.66 14.47
N THR A 102 15.50 10.01 14.49
CA THR A 102 16.70 10.52 13.82
C THR A 102 16.47 10.70 12.31
N LEU A 103 15.80 9.73 11.67
CA LEU A 103 15.46 9.79 10.25
C LEU A 103 14.56 10.99 9.94
N ARG A 104 13.46 11.16 10.69
CA ARG A 104 12.56 12.31 10.52
C ARG A 104 13.28 13.63 10.74
N PHE A 105 14.17 13.67 11.72
CA PHE A 105 14.99 14.86 11.99
C PHE A 105 15.88 15.19 10.79
N LEU A 106 16.60 14.20 10.24
CA LEU A 106 17.45 14.36 9.05
C LEU A 106 16.65 14.76 7.80
N ASP A 107 15.44 14.27 7.63
CA ASP A 107 14.57 14.64 6.50
C ASP A 107 14.05 16.09 6.59
N ASN A 108 13.94 16.62 7.79
CA ASN A 108 13.45 17.97 8.05
C ASN A 108 14.56 19.02 8.11
N ILE A 109 15.83 18.60 8.22
CA ILE A 109 16.96 19.55 8.18
C ILE A 109 17.23 19.95 6.74
N SER A 110 17.12 21.24 6.44
CA SER A 110 17.75 21.88 5.29
C SER A 110 19.14 22.37 5.74
N LEU A 111 20.20 21.85 5.13
CA LEU A 111 21.54 22.41 5.32
C LEU A 111 21.57 23.82 4.75
N ASP A 112 22.05 24.80 5.55
CA ASP A 112 22.36 26.13 5.06
C ASP A 112 23.31 26.04 3.88
N GLN A 113 23.13 26.92 2.90
CA GLN A 113 23.95 26.95 1.65
C GLN A 113 25.44 27.02 1.95
N ASP A 114 25.83 27.70 3.02
CA ASP A 114 27.22 27.85 3.46
C ASP A 114 27.85 26.57 4.02
N LEU A 115 27.02 25.66 4.56
CA LEU A 115 27.46 24.39 5.15
C LEU A 115 27.41 23.21 4.16
N GLN A 116 26.74 23.37 3.04
CA GLN A 116 26.58 22.33 2.01
C GLN A 116 27.92 21.82 1.45
N PRO A 117 28.94 22.66 1.16
CA PRO A 117 30.23 22.18 0.65
C PRO A 117 31.00 21.31 1.63
N CYS A 118 30.85 21.56 2.94
CA CYS A 118 31.61 20.84 3.98
C CYS A 118 30.92 19.56 4.46
N PHE A 119 29.60 19.54 4.50
CA PHE A 119 28.81 18.46 5.13
C PHE A 119 27.86 17.74 4.19
N GLY A 120 27.71 18.20 2.93
CA GLY A 120 26.77 17.65 1.96
C GLY A 120 26.97 16.16 1.70
N ASP A 121 28.21 15.71 1.55
CA ASP A 121 28.55 14.32 1.29
C ASP A 121 28.27 13.42 2.51
N VAL A 122 28.59 13.90 3.71
CA VAL A 122 28.32 13.19 4.97
C VAL A 122 26.82 13.07 5.19
N PHE A 123 26.09 14.15 4.93
CA PHE A 123 24.64 14.19 5.08
C PHE A 123 23.94 13.28 4.07
N SER A 124 24.39 13.28 2.81
CA SER A 124 23.92 12.40 1.76
C SER A 124 24.25 10.94 2.05
N SER A 125 25.44 10.65 2.58
CA SER A 125 25.83 9.31 2.99
C SER A 125 25.00 8.79 4.17
N LEU A 126 24.73 9.64 5.17
CA LEU A 126 23.84 9.30 6.29
C LEU A 126 22.42 9.03 5.80
N ARG A 127 21.91 9.82 4.87
CA ARG A 127 20.58 9.67 4.29
C ARG A 127 20.46 8.39 3.44
N ASN A 128 21.48 8.07 2.65
CA ASN A 128 21.51 6.89 1.78
C ASN A 128 21.76 5.58 2.55
N ASN A 129 22.50 5.61 3.65
CA ASN A 129 22.71 4.45 4.52
C ASN A 129 21.47 4.06 5.32
N ILE A 130 20.46 4.91 5.31
CA ILE A 130 19.21 4.67 5.94
C ILE A 130 18.20 4.47 4.81
N HIS A 131 18.06 3.25 4.31
CA HIS A 131 17.05 2.86 3.32
C HIS A 131 15.63 3.11 3.89
N VAL A 132 15.22 4.37 3.87
CA VAL A 132 13.82 4.75 4.11
C VAL A 132 13.19 4.92 2.76
N LEU A 133 12.20 4.08 2.49
CA LEU A 133 11.32 4.30 1.35
C LEU A 133 10.65 5.69 1.52
N PRO A 134 10.60 6.49 0.46
CA PRO A 134 9.98 7.80 0.52
C PRO A 134 8.54 7.66 1.03
N MET A 135 8.19 8.46 2.04
CA MET A 135 6.81 8.60 2.49
C MET A 135 5.94 8.97 1.29
N PRO A 136 4.78 8.35 1.09
CA PRO A 136 3.86 8.80 0.06
C PRO A 136 3.56 10.28 0.32
N ASN A 137 3.75 11.10 -0.71
CA ASN A 137 3.54 12.54 -0.63
C ASN A 137 2.12 12.80 -0.08
N ARG A 138 2.00 13.65 0.93
CA ARG A 138 0.72 14.09 1.53
C ARG A 138 -0.31 14.60 0.51
N LYS A 139 0.13 14.96 -0.70
CA LYS A 139 -0.72 15.39 -1.81
C LYS A 139 -1.61 14.29 -2.42
N GLN A 140 -1.36 13.00 -2.11
CA GLN A 140 -2.20 11.90 -2.61
C GLN A 140 -3.39 11.55 -1.71
N ILE A 141 -3.52 12.18 -0.55
CA ILE A 141 -4.63 11.90 0.39
C ILE A 141 -5.84 12.84 0.15
N ASN A 142 -5.70 13.86 -0.69
CA ASN A 142 -6.76 14.84 -0.94
C ASN A 142 -7.76 14.43 -2.04
N CYS A 143 -7.97 13.16 -2.30
CA CYS A 143 -9.00 12.69 -3.23
C CYS A 143 -10.29 12.25 -2.54
N LEU A 144 -10.76 13.04 -1.57
CA LEU A 144 -12.12 12.93 -1.04
C LEU A 144 -12.81 14.29 -1.15
N THR A 145 -13.18 14.66 -2.36
CA THR A 145 -14.34 15.55 -2.60
C THR A 145 -15.41 14.68 -3.23
N PHE A 146 -16.37 14.29 -2.41
CA PHE A 146 -17.69 13.82 -2.82
C PHE A 146 -18.51 14.98 -3.37
#